data_0508f05724ac585d7181c2cbb27ec37b
#
_entry.id   0508f05724ac585d7181c2cbb27ec37b
#
_cell.length_a   1.000
_cell.length_b   1.000
_cell.length_c   1.000
_cell.angle_alpha   90.00
_cell.angle_beta   90.00
_cell.angle_gamma   90.00
#
_symmetry.space_group_name_H-M   'P 1'
#
loop_
_entity.id
_entity.type
_entity.pdbx_description
1 polymer ?
#
loop_
_entity_poly.entity_id
_entity_poly.type
_entity_poly.pdbx_seq_one_letter_code
_entity_poly.pdbx_strand_id
1 'polypeptide(L)'
;MEPWLRSALDYIPDWLEFQREEAAQPGCIIAIVHRGKVVAEHAFGQANLDTGEKLTARHRFRIASHSKAFTAAGLMKLRERRKLKLDDQVGQYVSGLHPQVADATVAQMLSHSAGLTRDGANAGQFADSRPYLNAKELLAELRSPAAIDPNTRFKYSNHGFGLLGLVIEAVTSEPYPVWIKREIVDPASLGETEPDMPVMNTPGAKGIPFARGHSRQHPLGRRVVIPGDNSTHAIASAAGFVSTAADTARFFAQLAPNATRSVLSVTSRREMTRKQWRIPDTVEEAYYGLGLMSGQTSGWDWFGHRGGFQGYISRTCVIPACEIGITVLTNSVDGWANFWMNGVMHILRAFKTRGAPKGRGRDWTGRWWTLWTALDLVPMGDRVIVGNPHLIHPFLEASEIEVTGRDNGCIVAATGHASYGEPVRRSRNKQGAVTDIWLAGSNAKRKDALAAEMERRYAPRKDKARGNAKTTA
;
A
#
# COMPACT_ATOMS: atom_id res chain seq x y z
N MET A 1 -22.64 0.85 7.69
CA MET A 1 -21.24 0.77 8.16
C MET A 1 -21.23 0.57 9.65
N GLU A 2 -20.46 -0.38 10.16
CA GLU A 2 -20.34 -0.66 11.59
C GLU A 2 -19.69 0.54 12.32
N PRO A 3 -20.13 0.88 13.55
CA PRO A 3 -19.62 2.07 14.26
C PRO A 3 -18.10 2.06 14.50
N TRP A 4 -17.53 0.88 14.82
CA TRP A 4 -16.08 0.75 15.02
C TRP A 4 -15.29 1.07 13.74
N LEU A 5 -15.81 0.63 12.59
CA LEU A 5 -15.16 0.88 11.30
C LEU A 5 -15.18 2.38 10.97
N ARG A 6 -16.30 3.07 11.21
CA ARG A 6 -16.36 4.53 11.03
C ARG A 6 -15.30 5.23 11.87
N SER A 7 -15.19 4.91 13.16
CA SER A 7 -14.19 5.52 14.04
C SER A 7 -12.73 5.21 13.62
N ALA A 8 -12.48 4.02 13.11
CA ALA A 8 -11.17 3.69 12.55
C ALA A 8 -10.86 4.53 11.29
N LEU A 9 -11.86 4.71 10.40
CA LEU A 9 -11.73 5.51 9.19
C LEU A 9 -11.54 7.00 9.48
N ASP A 10 -12.04 7.50 10.61
CA ASP A 10 -11.82 8.88 11.08
C ASP A 10 -10.38 9.09 11.58
N TYR A 11 -9.71 8.07 12.14
CA TYR A 11 -8.34 8.17 12.67
C TYR A 11 -7.24 7.86 11.64
N ILE A 12 -7.47 6.89 10.74
CA ILE A 12 -6.47 6.43 9.76
C ILE A 12 -5.85 7.57 8.94
N PRO A 13 -6.63 8.55 8.41
CA PRO A 13 -6.05 9.64 7.61
C PRO A 13 -5.05 10.49 8.38
N ASP A 14 -5.35 10.87 9.61
CA ASP A 14 -4.49 11.72 10.44
C ASP A 14 -3.19 10.99 10.81
N TRP A 15 -3.28 9.69 11.09
CA TRP A 15 -2.10 8.85 11.34
C TRP A 15 -1.24 8.70 10.08
N LEU A 16 -1.86 8.42 8.93
CA LEU A 16 -1.14 8.18 7.68
C LEU A 16 -0.46 9.46 7.14
N GLU A 17 -1.12 10.61 7.25
CA GLU A 17 -0.51 11.90 6.86
C GLU A 17 0.70 12.21 7.72
N PHE A 18 0.60 12.00 9.05
CA PHE A 18 1.73 12.16 9.96
C PHE A 18 2.88 11.23 9.58
N GLN A 19 2.61 9.94 9.34
CA GLN A 19 3.61 8.97 8.92
C GLN A 19 4.29 9.38 7.60
N ARG A 20 3.53 9.90 6.65
CA ARG A 20 4.07 10.40 5.37
C ARG A 20 5.01 11.59 5.58
N GLU A 21 4.63 12.53 6.44
CA GLU A 21 5.47 13.69 6.77
C GLU A 21 6.78 13.27 7.44
N GLU A 22 6.71 12.43 8.48
CA GLU A 22 7.87 11.90 9.21
C GLU A 22 8.83 11.13 8.30
N ALA A 23 8.28 10.31 7.37
CA ALA A 23 9.09 9.56 6.41
C ALA A 23 9.53 10.40 5.19
N ALA A 24 9.22 11.69 5.14
CA ALA A 24 9.52 12.60 4.02
C ALA A 24 9.14 11.99 2.65
N GLN A 25 7.97 11.33 2.59
CA GLN A 25 7.48 10.71 1.35
C GLN A 25 6.75 11.74 0.48
N PRO A 26 6.98 11.75 -0.86
CA PRO A 26 6.37 12.71 -1.77
C PRO A 26 4.85 12.69 -1.72
N GLY A 27 4.26 11.51 -1.88
CA GLY A 27 2.82 11.34 -1.87
C GLY A 27 2.38 9.93 -1.50
N CYS A 28 1.15 9.85 -0.99
CA CYS A 28 0.49 8.60 -0.62
C CYS A 28 -1.00 8.70 -0.90
N ILE A 29 -1.58 7.63 -1.44
CA ILE A 29 -3.04 7.45 -1.53
C ILE A 29 -3.42 6.18 -0.78
N ILE A 30 -4.50 6.25 -0.01
CA ILE A 30 -5.17 5.08 0.55
C ILE A 30 -6.61 5.03 0.06
N ALA A 31 -7.08 3.84 -0.31
CA ALA A 31 -8.48 3.55 -0.53
C ALA A 31 -8.91 2.33 0.28
N ILE A 32 -10.08 2.41 0.89
CA ILE A 32 -10.68 1.32 1.68
C ILE A 32 -12.06 0.99 1.11
N VAL A 33 -12.24 -0.27 0.78
CA VAL A 33 -13.50 -0.85 0.29
C VAL A 33 -14.09 -1.72 1.40
N HIS A 34 -15.37 -1.56 1.67
CA HIS A 34 -16.13 -2.43 2.56
C HIS A 34 -17.38 -2.91 1.84
N ARG A 35 -17.56 -4.25 1.79
CA ARG A 35 -18.71 -4.88 1.08
C ARG A 35 -18.87 -4.38 -0.34
N GLY A 36 -17.76 -4.29 -1.08
CA GLY A 36 -17.73 -3.87 -2.49
C GLY A 36 -17.87 -2.36 -2.74
N LYS A 37 -18.05 -1.53 -1.71
CA LYS A 37 -18.18 -0.06 -1.84
C LYS A 37 -16.95 0.64 -1.27
N VAL A 38 -16.44 1.67 -1.95
CA VAL A 38 -15.40 2.56 -1.40
C VAL A 38 -16.02 3.33 -0.25
N VAL A 39 -15.43 3.21 0.94
CA VAL A 39 -15.90 3.84 2.18
C VAL A 39 -14.94 4.91 2.70
N ALA A 40 -13.69 4.90 2.23
CA ALA A 40 -12.72 5.95 2.46
C ALA A 40 -11.73 6.01 1.30
N GLU A 41 -11.33 7.23 0.95
CA GLU A 41 -10.31 7.51 -0.06
C GLU A 41 -9.62 8.82 0.31
N HIS A 42 -8.31 8.78 0.55
CA HIS A 42 -7.52 9.93 0.95
C HIS A 42 -6.21 9.98 0.18
N ALA A 43 -5.80 11.19 -0.20
CA ALA A 43 -4.56 11.47 -0.89
C ALA A 43 -3.79 12.57 -0.14
N PHE A 44 -2.50 12.36 0.07
CA PHE A 44 -1.62 13.24 0.82
C PHE A 44 -0.36 13.55 0.03
N GLY A 45 0.15 14.77 0.15
CA GLY A 45 1.39 15.20 -0.48
C GLY A 45 1.24 15.59 -1.95
N GLN A 46 2.26 15.32 -2.75
CA GLN A 46 2.41 15.80 -4.13
C GLN A 46 2.46 14.66 -5.14
N ALA A 47 1.81 14.87 -6.27
CA ALA A 47 1.87 13.98 -7.44
C ALA A 47 3.19 14.17 -8.21
N ASN A 48 3.76 15.37 -8.15
CA ASN A 48 5.01 15.73 -8.81
C ASN A 48 5.73 16.79 -7.98
N LEU A 49 6.93 16.50 -7.48
CA LEU A 49 7.72 17.43 -6.67
C LEU A 49 8.29 18.60 -7.49
N ASP A 50 8.58 18.40 -8.79
CA ASP A 50 9.16 19.47 -9.63
C ASP A 50 8.13 20.57 -9.93
N THR A 51 6.86 20.20 -10.11
CA THR A 51 5.79 21.16 -10.41
C THR A 51 4.99 21.60 -9.17
N GLY A 52 5.15 20.92 -8.05
CA GLY A 52 4.33 21.13 -6.85
C GLY A 52 2.88 20.66 -7.00
N GLU A 53 2.55 19.86 -8.02
CA GLU A 53 1.21 19.34 -8.25
C GLU A 53 0.73 18.52 -7.06
N LYS A 54 -0.42 18.91 -6.49
CA LYS A 54 -1.02 18.19 -5.35
C LYS A 54 -1.57 16.84 -5.79
N LEU A 55 -1.31 15.82 -4.98
CA LEU A 55 -1.90 14.51 -5.19
C LEU A 55 -3.40 14.52 -4.90
N THR A 56 -4.17 13.83 -5.73
CA THR A 56 -5.61 13.61 -5.54
C THR A 56 -5.92 12.13 -5.70
N ALA A 57 -7.05 11.69 -5.20
CA ALA A 57 -7.52 10.32 -5.30
C ALA A 57 -7.69 9.83 -6.75
N ARG A 58 -7.85 10.75 -7.71
CA ARG A 58 -7.95 10.45 -9.15
C ARG A 58 -6.64 10.16 -9.83
N HIS A 59 -5.49 10.43 -9.19
CA HIS A 59 -4.20 10.13 -9.78
C HIS A 59 -3.99 8.63 -9.91
N ARG A 60 -3.60 8.22 -11.11
CA ARG A 60 -3.17 6.85 -11.42
C ARG A 60 -1.72 6.66 -11.02
N PHE A 61 -1.41 5.43 -10.65
CA PHE A 61 -0.07 4.96 -10.30
C PHE A 61 0.28 3.73 -11.11
N ARG A 62 1.56 3.48 -11.33
CA ARG A 62 2.05 2.15 -11.65
C ARG A 62 1.80 1.23 -10.46
N ILE A 63 0.93 0.24 -10.64
CA ILE A 63 0.64 -0.74 -9.58
C ILE A 63 1.52 -1.99 -9.67
N ALA A 64 2.40 -2.02 -10.66
CA ALA A 64 3.44 -3.04 -10.81
C ALA A 64 2.88 -4.47 -10.72
N SER A 65 3.44 -5.28 -9.81
CA SER A 65 3.11 -6.70 -9.70
C SER A 65 1.67 -7.01 -9.29
N HIS A 66 0.84 -6.02 -8.98
CA HIS A 66 -0.62 -6.23 -8.90
C HIS A 66 -1.19 -6.71 -10.25
N SER A 67 -0.52 -6.39 -11.36
CA SER A 67 -0.81 -6.88 -12.71
C SER A 67 -0.98 -8.40 -12.77
N LYS A 68 -0.21 -9.12 -11.96
CA LYS A 68 -0.26 -10.58 -11.90
C LYS A 68 -1.62 -11.13 -11.46
N ALA A 69 -2.31 -10.42 -10.58
CA ALA A 69 -3.66 -10.83 -10.17
C ALA A 69 -4.68 -10.66 -11.31
N PHE A 70 -4.52 -9.63 -12.15
CA PHE A 70 -5.34 -9.45 -13.35
C PHE A 70 -5.08 -10.55 -14.38
N THR A 71 -3.80 -10.85 -14.65
CA THR A 71 -3.39 -11.92 -15.54
C THR A 71 -3.90 -13.28 -15.07
N ALA A 72 -3.76 -13.57 -13.77
CA ALA A 72 -4.28 -14.79 -13.17
C ALA A 72 -5.81 -14.86 -13.29
N ALA A 73 -6.53 -13.77 -13.05
CA ALA A 73 -7.98 -13.72 -13.28
C ALA A 73 -8.35 -13.98 -14.75
N GLY A 74 -7.56 -13.47 -15.70
CA GLY A 74 -7.73 -13.75 -17.13
C GLY A 74 -7.60 -15.24 -17.45
N LEU A 75 -6.56 -15.89 -16.96
CA LEU A 75 -6.35 -17.34 -17.17
C LEU A 75 -7.44 -18.17 -16.48
N MET A 76 -7.86 -17.79 -15.29
CA MET A 76 -8.99 -18.45 -14.63
C MET A 76 -10.30 -18.27 -15.40
N LYS A 77 -10.50 -17.12 -16.05
CA LYS A 77 -11.64 -16.88 -16.95
C LYS A 77 -11.60 -17.77 -18.19
N LEU A 78 -10.43 -17.94 -18.81
CA LEU A 78 -10.25 -18.87 -19.94
C LEU A 78 -10.49 -20.32 -19.52
N ARG A 79 -10.02 -20.72 -18.33
CA ARG A 79 -10.30 -22.02 -17.74
C ARG A 79 -11.81 -22.25 -17.54
N GLU A 80 -12.54 -21.28 -16.97
CA GLU A 80 -14.00 -21.35 -16.80
C GLU A 80 -14.71 -21.56 -18.15
N ARG A 81 -14.18 -20.97 -19.20
CA ARG A 81 -14.67 -21.13 -20.58
C ARG A 81 -14.15 -22.41 -21.27
N ARG A 82 -13.39 -23.26 -20.56
CA ARG A 82 -12.77 -24.49 -21.09
C ARG A 82 -11.86 -24.25 -22.29
N LYS A 83 -11.21 -23.10 -22.37
CA LYS A 83 -10.25 -22.74 -23.41
C LYS A 83 -8.82 -23.20 -23.09
N LEU A 84 -8.52 -23.42 -21.81
CA LEU A 84 -7.28 -24.02 -21.31
C LEU A 84 -7.54 -24.71 -19.97
N LYS A 85 -6.56 -25.52 -19.53
CA LYS A 85 -6.50 -26.12 -18.20
C LYS A 85 -5.27 -25.60 -17.45
N LEU A 86 -5.30 -25.64 -16.14
CA LEU A 86 -4.16 -25.24 -15.32
C LEU A 86 -2.95 -26.19 -15.45
N ASP A 87 -3.24 -27.46 -15.78
CA ASP A 87 -2.22 -28.50 -16.00
C ASP A 87 -1.68 -28.54 -17.43
N ASP A 88 -2.19 -27.72 -18.33
CA ASP A 88 -1.67 -27.60 -19.68
C ASP A 88 -0.24 -27.05 -19.65
N GLN A 89 0.66 -27.66 -20.41
CA GLN A 89 2.02 -27.19 -20.60
C GLN A 89 2.03 -25.93 -21.47
N VAL A 90 2.80 -24.91 -21.10
CA VAL A 90 2.82 -23.63 -21.84
C VAL A 90 3.37 -23.78 -23.27
N GLY A 91 4.19 -24.81 -23.52
CA GLY A 91 4.70 -25.16 -24.84
C GLY A 91 3.62 -25.58 -25.85
N GLN A 92 2.41 -25.96 -25.39
CA GLN A 92 1.27 -26.23 -26.26
C GLN A 92 0.73 -24.95 -26.94
N TYR A 93 1.00 -23.79 -26.34
CA TYR A 93 0.49 -22.48 -26.78
C TYR A 93 1.57 -21.61 -27.41
N VAL A 94 2.81 -21.71 -26.88
CA VAL A 94 3.93 -20.85 -27.28
C VAL A 94 5.11 -21.71 -27.71
N SER A 95 5.51 -21.59 -28.97
CA SER A 95 6.63 -22.34 -29.55
C SER A 95 7.99 -21.65 -29.33
N GLY A 96 9.08 -22.41 -29.55
CA GLY A 96 10.45 -21.86 -29.51
C GLY A 96 11.02 -21.65 -28.11
N LEU A 97 10.41 -22.25 -27.09
CA LEU A 97 10.87 -22.26 -25.71
C LEU A 97 11.92 -23.35 -25.46
N HIS A 98 12.75 -23.19 -24.43
CA HIS A 98 13.56 -24.31 -23.92
C HIS A 98 12.64 -25.44 -23.43
N PRO A 99 12.96 -26.72 -23.59
CA PRO A 99 12.10 -27.84 -23.19
C PRO A 99 11.61 -27.76 -21.74
N GLN A 100 12.49 -27.48 -20.78
CA GLN A 100 12.09 -27.29 -19.36
C GLN A 100 11.07 -26.15 -19.16
N VAL A 101 11.14 -25.11 -19.97
CA VAL A 101 10.18 -23.98 -19.92
C VAL A 101 8.87 -24.40 -20.60
N ALA A 102 8.94 -25.08 -21.74
CA ALA A 102 7.80 -25.56 -22.50
C ALA A 102 6.96 -26.59 -21.71
N ASP A 103 7.62 -27.46 -20.95
CA ASP A 103 6.99 -28.50 -20.13
C ASP A 103 6.36 -27.97 -18.85
N ALA A 104 6.68 -26.74 -18.44
CA ALA A 104 6.07 -26.12 -17.25
C ALA A 104 4.58 -25.83 -17.49
N THR A 105 3.75 -26.07 -16.46
CA THR A 105 2.31 -25.88 -16.55
C THR A 105 1.89 -24.42 -16.27
N VAL A 106 0.70 -24.07 -16.73
CA VAL A 106 0.06 -22.79 -16.43
C VAL A 106 -0.03 -22.56 -14.91
N ALA A 107 -0.37 -23.59 -14.12
CA ALA A 107 -0.40 -23.53 -12.67
C ALA A 107 0.98 -23.23 -12.05
N GLN A 108 2.04 -23.86 -12.55
CA GLN A 108 3.40 -23.62 -12.09
C GLN A 108 3.88 -22.21 -12.37
N MET A 109 3.53 -21.64 -13.54
CA MET A 109 3.80 -20.24 -13.85
C MET A 109 3.05 -19.30 -12.92
N LEU A 110 1.74 -19.50 -12.73
CA LEU A 110 0.88 -18.71 -11.85
C LEU A 110 1.31 -18.72 -10.39
N SER A 111 1.87 -19.83 -9.91
CA SER A 111 2.31 -20.02 -8.52
C SER A 111 3.79 -19.75 -8.29
N HIS A 112 4.55 -19.34 -9.32
CA HIS A 112 5.98 -19.12 -9.25
C HIS A 112 6.78 -20.38 -8.86
N SER A 113 6.36 -21.55 -9.34
CA SER A 113 7.03 -22.82 -9.11
C SER A 113 7.63 -23.45 -10.38
N ALA A 114 7.57 -22.75 -11.50
CA ALA A 114 8.15 -23.23 -12.77
C ALA A 114 9.69 -23.13 -12.83
N GLY A 115 10.33 -22.55 -11.81
CA GLY A 115 11.79 -22.47 -11.73
C GLY A 115 12.44 -21.41 -12.62
N LEU A 116 11.68 -20.58 -13.34
CA LEU A 116 12.21 -19.62 -14.30
C LEU A 116 13.04 -18.52 -13.62
N THR A 117 13.95 -17.91 -14.41
CA THR A 117 14.63 -16.68 -14.03
C THR A 117 13.62 -15.60 -13.66
N ARG A 118 14.00 -14.68 -12.76
CA ARG A 118 13.12 -13.59 -12.36
C ARG A 118 12.91 -12.58 -13.48
N ASP A 119 14.01 -12.03 -14.01
CA ASP A 119 14.05 -10.89 -14.93
C ASP A 119 15.12 -11.04 -16.01
N GLY A 120 15.58 -12.29 -16.30
CA GLY A 120 16.65 -12.58 -17.23
C GLY A 120 18.06 -12.27 -16.71
N ALA A 121 19.01 -12.28 -17.63
CA ALA A 121 20.41 -11.97 -17.33
C ALA A 121 20.67 -10.46 -17.15
N ASN A 122 19.79 -9.61 -17.67
CA ASN A 122 19.89 -8.14 -17.55
C ASN A 122 18.53 -7.55 -17.20
N ALA A 123 18.34 -7.27 -15.92
CA ALA A 123 17.13 -6.64 -15.37
C ALA A 123 17.12 -5.09 -15.44
N GLY A 124 17.95 -4.50 -16.30
CA GLY A 124 18.12 -3.04 -16.43
C GLY A 124 16.83 -2.26 -16.71
N GLN A 125 15.81 -2.91 -17.29
CA GLN A 125 14.48 -2.32 -17.47
C GLN A 125 13.83 -1.92 -16.14
N PHE A 126 14.11 -2.60 -15.03
CA PHE A 126 13.61 -2.22 -13.71
C PHE A 126 14.43 -1.14 -13.01
N ALA A 127 15.59 -0.79 -13.59
CA ALA A 127 16.45 0.32 -13.17
C ALA A 127 16.36 1.52 -14.12
N ASP A 128 15.40 1.52 -15.05
CA ASP A 128 15.20 2.54 -16.10
C ASP A 128 16.46 2.77 -16.98
N SER A 129 17.31 1.74 -17.13
CA SER A 129 18.55 1.78 -17.90
C SER A 129 18.43 1.13 -19.29
N ARG A 130 17.28 0.55 -19.60
CA ARG A 130 16.90 0.00 -20.91
C ARG A 130 15.36 -0.09 -21.03
N PRO A 131 14.81 -0.16 -22.27
CA PRO A 131 13.39 -0.47 -22.47
C PRO A 131 13.00 -1.84 -21.93
N TYR A 132 11.72 -2.03 -21.64
CA TYR A 132 11.16 -3.34 -21.33
C TYR A 132 11.18 -4.26 -22.56
N LEU A 133 11.25 -5.57 -22.31
CA LEU A 133 11.33 -6.59 -23.34
C LEU A 133 10.05 -6.62 -24.19
N ASN A 134 10.20 -6.62 -25.51
CA ASN A 134 9.12 -7.01 -26.41
C ASN A 134 8.97 -8.55 -26.45
N ALA A 135 7.94 -9.05 -27.16
CA ALA A 135 7.65 -10.48 -27.23
C ALA A 135 8.83 -11.31 -27.80
N LYS A 136 9.51 -10.79 -28.84
CA LYS A 136 10.64 -11.48 -29.46
C LYS A 136 11.83 -11.58 -28.51
N GLU A 137 12.12 -10.52 -27.77
CA GLU A 137 13.22 -10.49 -26.79
C GLU A 137 12.91 -11.41 -25.59
N LEU A 138 11.67 -11.39 -25.06
CA LEU A 138 11.27 -12.30 -24.01
C LEU A 138 11.39 -13.76 -24.45
N LEU A 139 10.92 -14.11 -25.64
CA LEU A 139 11.05 -15.47 -26.18
C LEU A 139 12.53 -15.86 -26.40
N ALA A 140 13.38 -14.93 -26.79
CA ALA A 140 14.81 -15.20 -26.91
C ALA A 140 15.47 -15.57 -25.57
N GLU A 141 15.10 -14.89 -24.48
CA GLU A 141 15.58 -15.21 -23.13
C GLU A 141 15.00 -16.55 -22.62
N LEU A 142 13.76 -16.90 -22.97
CA LEU A 142 13.10 -18.16 -22.60
C LEU A 142 13.59 -19.39 -23.41
N ARG A 143 14.53 -19.23 -24.33
CA ARG A 143 15.30 -20.33 -24.94
C ARG A 143 16.37 -20.89 -24.00
N SER A 144 16.67 -20.20 -22.92
CA SER A 144 17.56 -20.69 -21.87
C SER A 144 16.81 -21.61 -20.91
N PRO A 145 17.51 -22.55 -20.25
CA PRO A 145 16.89 -23.46 -19.27
C PRO A 145 16.32 -22.69 -18.07
N ALA A 146 15.43 -23.35 -17.33
CA ALA A 146 14.98 -22.85 -16.05
C ALA A 146 16.17 -22.65 -15.09
N ALA A 147 16.11 -21.67 -14.20
CA ALA A 147 17.17 -21.37 -13.25
C ALA A 147 17.30 -22.44 -12.14
N ILE A 148 16.19 -23.11 -11.83
CA ILE A 148 16.10 -24.25 -10.90
C ILE A 148 15.06 -25.23 -11.42
N ASP A 149 15.10 -26.47 -10.91
CA ASP A 149 14.08 -27.46 -11.27
C ASP A 149 12.67 -27.04 -10.85
N PRO A 150 11.65 -27.25 -11.70
CA PRO A 150 10.27 -26.97 -11.37
C PRO A 150 9.80 -27.72 -10.11
N ASN A 151 8.87 -27.09 -9.37
CA ASN A 151 8.28 -27.65 -8.14
C ASN A 151 9.26 -27.97 -7.01
N THR A 152 10.47 -27.41 -7.01
CA THR A 152 11.43 -27.59 -5.92
C THR A 152 11.31 -26.53 -4.84
N ARG A 153 10.98 -25.29 -5.24
CA ARG A 153 10.76 -24.17 -4.32
C ARG A 153 10.06 -23.00 -5.00
N PHE A 154 9.58 -22.06 -4.21
CA PHE A 154 9.10 -20.77 -4.71
C PHE A 154 10.23 -20.01 -5.43
N LYS A 155 10.02 -19.65 -6.68
CA LYS A 155 10.96 -18.88 -7.51
C LYS A 155 10.21 -17.81 -8.30
N TYR A 156 10.11 -16.62 -7.73
CA TYR A 156 9.40 -15.50 -8.35
C TYR A 156 9.93 -15.19 -9.75
N SER A 157 9.04 -15.05 -10.74
CA SER A 157 9.42 -14.78 -12.13
C SER A 157 8.46 -13.79 -12.79
N ASN A 158 8.99 -12.65 -13.25
CA ASN A 158 8.28 -11.75 -14.15
C ASN A 158 8.22 -12.31 -15.58
N HIS A 159 9.27 -13.01 -16.02
CA HIS A 159 9.29 -13.72 -17.30
C HIS A 159 8.21 -14.79 -17.40
N GLY A 160 7.97 -15.53 -16.31
CA GLY A 160 6.86 -16.50 -16.26
C GLY A 160 5.50 -15.83 -16.49
N PHE A 161 5.25 -14.69 -15.88
CA PHE A 161 4.02 -13.92 -16.12
C PHE A 161 3.99 -13.25 -17.49
N GLY A 162 5.14 -12.80 -18.01
CA GLY A 162 5.25 -12.34 -19.40
C GLY A 162 4.83 -13.44 -20.38
N LEU A 163 5.35 -14.67 -20.18
CA LEU A 163 4.95 -15.84 -20.96
C LEU A 163 3.46 -16.16 -20.83
N LEU A 164 2.86 -16.04 -19.64
CA LEU A 164 1.41 -16.20 -19.46
C LEU A 164 0.59 -15.16 -20.24
N GLY A 165 1.12 -13.94 -20.43
CA GLY A 165 0.54 -12.96 -21.36
C GLY A 165 0.50 -13.48 -22.78
N LEU A 166 1.61 -14.05 -23.28
CA LEU A 166 1.69 -14.67 -24.62
C LEU A 166 0.79 -15.91 -24.73
N VAL A 167 0.60 -16.69 -23.66
CA VAL A 167 -0.38 -17.79 -23.63
C VAL A 167 -1.80 -17.25 -23.82
N ILE A 168 -2.18 -16.16 -23.17
CA ILE A 168 -3.48 -15.53 -23.38
C ILE A 168 -3.66 -15.10 -24.84
N GLU A 169 -2.65 -14.45 -25.43
CA GLU A 169 -2.68 -14.06 -26.86
C GLU A 169 -2.85 -15.26 -27.78
N ALA A 170 -2.10 -16.34 -27.54
CA ALA A 170 -2.20 -17.55 -28.35
C ALA A 170 -3.58 -18.22 -28.26
N VAL A 171 -4.18 -18.29 -27.06
CA VAL A 171 -5.50 -18.90 -26.84
C VAL A 171 -6.63 -18.06 -27.42
N THR A 172 -6.46 -16.74 -27.44
CA THR A 172 -7.54 -15.79 -27.78
C THR A 172 -7.39 -15.20 -29.18
N SER A 173 -6.20 -15.27 -29.76
CA SER A 173 -5.82 -14.60 -31.02
C SER A 173 -5.98 -13.08 -30.96
N GLU A 174 -5.86 -12.49 -29.75
CA GLU A 174 -5.97 -11.06 -29.51
C GLU A 174 -4.78 -10.57 -28.67
N PRO A 175 -4.33 -9.31 -28.84
CA PRO A 175 -3.29 -8.73 -27.99
C PRO A 175 -3.71 -8.75 -26.52
N TYR A 176 -2.79 -9.13 -25.64
CA TYR A 176 -3.03 -9.23 -24.18
C TYR A 176 -3.71 -7.98 -23.59
N PRO A 177 -3.25 -6.74 -23.84
CA PRO A 177 -3.86 -5.56 -23.22
C PRO A 177 -5.32 -5.36 -23.65
N VAL A 178 -5.65 -5.68 -24.91
CA VAL A 178 -7.01 -5.54 -25.44
C VAL A 178 -7.93 -6.55 -24.80
N TRP A 179 -7.51 -7.82 -24.80
CA TRP A 179 -8.33 -8.90 -24.26
C TRP A 179 -8.56 -8.76 -22.76
N ILE A 180 -7.49 -8.51 -21.98
CA ILE A 180 -7.60 -8.42 -20.51
C ILE A 180 -8.44 -7.22 -20.07
N LYS A 181 -8.37 -6.10 -20.81
CA LYS A 181 -9.24 -4.95 -20.56
C LYS A 181 -10.70 -5.31 -20.75
N ARG A 182 -11.05 -5.86 -21.90
CA ARG A 182 -12.45 -6.23 -22.23
C ARG A 182 -13.01 -7.31 -21.31
N GLU A 183 -12.24 -8.31 -20.94
CA GLU A 183 -12.74 -9.49 -20.22
C GLU A 183 -12.64 -9.42 -18.70
N ILE A 184 -11.74 -8.60 -18.18
CA ILE A 184 -11.49 -8.49 -16.74
C ILE A 184 -11.71 -7.07 -16.22
N VAL A 185 -11.06 -6.07 -16.81
CA VAL A 185 -11.05 -4.69 -16.27
C VAL A 185 -12.45 -4.06 -16.40
N ASP A 186 -13.01 -4.04 -17.59
CA ASP A 186 -14.31 -3.39 -17.87
C ASP A 186 -15.47 -4.07 -17.12
N PRO A 187 -15.60 -5.43 -17.13
CA PRO A 187 -16.64 -6.12 -16.38
C PRO A 187 -16.51 -5.98 -14.86
N ALA A 188 -15.29 -5.79 -14.35
CA ALA A 188 -15.06 -5.48 -12.93
C ALA A 188 -15.41 -4.02 -12.57
N SER A 189 -15.79 -3.19 -13.55
CA SER A 189 -16.11 -1.75 -13.41
C SER A 189 -14.93 -0.92 -12.87
N LEU A 190 -13.77 -1.10 -13.49
CA LEU A 190 -12.52 -0.42 -13.13
C LEU A 190 -12.19 0.65 -14.18
N GLY A 191 -12.97 1.73 -14.20
CA GLY A 191 -12.91 2.76 -15.26
C GLY A 191 -11.60 3.56 -15.31
N GLU A 192 -10.76 3.47 -14.28
CA GLU A 192 -9.49 4.19 -14.19
C GLU A 192 -8.26 3.26 -14.25
N THR A 193 -8.48 2.01 -14.70
CA THR A 193 -7.44 0.97 -14.78
C THR A 193 -7.12 0.65 -16.23
N GLU A 194 -5.82 0.68 -16.57
CA GLU A 194 -5.30 0.29 -17.89
C GLU A 194 -4.25 -0.83 -17.75
N PRO A 195 -4.22 -1.79 -18.68
CA PRO A 195 -3.29 -2.93 -18.62
C PRO A 195 -1.81 -2.56 -18.82
N ASP A 196 -1.54 -1.45 -19.49
CA ASP A 196 -0.20 -0.87 -19.63
C ASP A 196 -0.33 0.64 -19.75
N MET A 197 0.79 1.32 -19.73
CA MET A 197 0.82 2.77 -19.90
C MET A 197 0.38 3.12 -21.31
N PRO A 198 -0.62 3.97 -21.49
CA PRO A 198 -0.94 4.53 -22.80
C PRO A 198 0.25 5.36 -23.28
N VAL A 199 0.64 5.16 -24.52
CA VAL A 199 1.63 6.03 -25.15
C VAL A 199 1.09 7.46 -25.07
N MET A 200 1.89 8.41 -24.54
CA MET A 200 1.50 9.81 -24.23
C MET A 200 0.78 10.56 -25.35
N ASN A 201 0.90 10.08 -26.59
CA ASN A 201 0.30 10.69 -27.79
C ASN A 201 -0.99 9.99 -28.26
N THR A 202 -1.52 9.02 -27.54
CA THR A 202 -2.77 8.34 -27.94
C THR A 202 -3.98 9.22 -27.62
N PRO A 203 -4.95 9.38 -28.55
CA PRO A 203 -6.23 10.01 -28.20
C PRO A 203 -6.91 9.26 -27.05
N GLY A 204 -7.17 9.94 -25.95
CA GLY A 204 -7.71 9.35 -24.72
C GLY A 204 -6.76 9.37 -23.53
N ALA A 205 -5.43 9.47 -23.73
CA ALA A 205 -4.47 9.67 -22.65
C ALA A 205 -4.48 11.11 -22.07
N LYS A 206 -4.98 12.08 -22.85
CA LYS A 206 -5.08 13.48 -22.41
C LYS A 206 -6.11 13.67 -21.31
N GLY A 207 -5.68 14.26 -20.19
CA GLY A 207 -6.57 14.67 -19.09
C GLY A 207 -6.74 13.67 -17.95
N ILE A 208 -6.05 12.50 -18.00
CA ILE A 208 -6.05 11.57 -16.88
C ILE A 208 -4.87 11.91 -15.98
N PRO A 209 -5.09 12.28 -14.72
CA PRO A 209 -4.01 12.62 -13.81
C PRO A 209 -3.17 11.36 -13.51
N PHE A 210 -1.84 11.52 -13.60
CA PHE A 210 -0.87 10.48 -13.34
C PHE A 210 0.20 10.98 -12.37
N ALA A 211 0.35 10.30 -11.23
CA ALA A 211 1.37 10.64 -10.27
C ALA A 211 2.75 10.26 -10.81
N ARG A 212 3.70 11.20 -10.81
CA ARG A 212 5.08 10.94 -11.21
C ARG A 212 5.80 10.16 -10.13
N GLY A 213 6.67 9.26 -10.55
CA GLY A 213 7.55 8.52 -9.66
C GLY A 213 8.69 9.39 -9.14
N HIS A 214 9.26 9.00 -8.00
CA HIS A 214 10.41 9.72 -7.44
C HIS A 214 11.49 8.75 -7.00
N SER A 215 12.75 9.18 -7.12
CA SER A 215 13.91 8.47 -6.59
C SER A 215 13.93 8.50 -5.06
N ARG A 216 14.87 7.75 -4.47
CA ARG A 216 15.31 8.02 -3.09
C ARG A 216 15.96 9.39 -3.00
N GLN A 217 16.00 9.95 -1.79
CA GLN A 217 16.74 11.16 -1.52
C GLN A 217 18.25 10.93 -1.67
N HIS A 218 18.78 9.83 -1.18
CA HIS A 218 20.18 9.44 -1.38
C HIS A 218 20.37 8.67 -2.69
N PRO A 219 21.49 8.82 -3.41
CA PRO A 219 22.73 9.55 -2.99
C PRO A 219 22.74 11.05 -3.31
N LEU A 220 21.74 11.60 -4.00
CA LEU A 220 21.78 12.98 -4.53
C LEU A 220 21.48 14.07 -3.48
N GLY A 221 21.06 13.72 -2.25
CA GLY A 221 20.59 14.68 -1.25
C GLY A 221 19.19 15.27 -1.55
N ARG A 222 18.62 14.96 -2.70
CA ARG A 222 17.27 15.34 -3.14
C ARG A 222 16.61 14.21 -3.91
N ARG A 223 15.31 14.25 -4.04
CA ARG A 223 14.57 13.35 -4.93
C ARG A 223 14.56 13.91 -6.34
N VAL A 224 14.57 13.03 -7.33
CA VAL A 224 14.36 13.36 -8.76
C VAL A 224 13.10 12.67 -9.24
N VAL A 225 12.41 13.33 -10.17
CA VAL A 225 11.22 12.78 -10.82
C VAL A 225 11.63 11.68 -11.80
N ILE A 226 10.93 10.55 -11.74
CA ILE A 226 11.03 9.43 -12.69
C ILE A 226 9.74 9.46 -13.51
N PRO A 227 9.79 9.64 -14.84
CA PRO A 227 8.59 9.83 -15.66
C PRO A 227 7.57 8.70 -15.52
N GLY A 228 8.01 7.43 -15.57
CA GLY A 228 7.18 6.24 -15.38
C GLY A 228 6.13 6.00 -16.46
N ASP A 229 6.22 6.69 -17.60
CA ASP A 229 5.26 6.68 -18.71
C ASP A 229 5.63 5.74 -19.86
N ASN A 230 6.67 4.93 -19.68
CA ASN A 230 7.12 3.91 -20.63
C ASN A 230 6.19 2.67 -20.66
N SER A 231 5.98 2.09 -21.85
CA SER A 231 5.30 0.80 -21.98
C SER A 231 6.14 -0.33 -21.43
N THR A 232 5.48 -1.33 -20.84
CA THR A 232 6.12 -2.56 -20.36
C THR A 232 6.07 -3.71 -21.38
N HIS A 233 5.44 -3.50 -22.53
CA HIS A 233 5.38 -4.46 -23.63
C HIS A 233 5.02 -5.90 -23.20
N ALA A 234 5.89 -6.89 -23.47
CA ALA A 234 5.64 -8.29 -23.10
C ALA A 234 5.60 -8.53 -21.58
N ILE A 235 6.08 -7.59 -20.78
CA ILE A 235 6.05 -7.66 -19.30
C ILE A 235 4.78 -6.99 -18.73
N ALA A 236 3.86 -6.50 -19.57
CA ALA A 236 2.61 -5.88 -19.13
C ALA A 236 1.78 -6.80 -18.22
N SER A 237 1.70 -8.08 -18.56
CA SER A 237 1.04 -9.12 -17.77
C SER A 237 1.67 -9.37 -16.37
N ALA A 238 2.91 -8.95 -16.18
CA ALA A 238 3.64 -9.06 -14.92
C ALA A 238 3.65 -7.77 -14.10
N ALA A 239 3.71 -6.59 -14.76
CA ALA A 239 4.02 -5.31 -14.10
C ALA A 239 3.44 -4.05 -14.76
N GLY A 240 2.66 -4.17 -15.85
CA GLY A 240 2.29 -3.01 -16.67
C GLY A 240 1.13 -2.17 -16.16
N PHE A 241 0.25 -2.74 -15.36
CA PHE A 241 -1.00 -2.07 -14.99
C PHE A 241 -0.80 -0.72 -14.32
N VAL A 242 -1.68 0.20 -14.72
CA VAL A 242 -1.82 1.56 -14.17
C VAL A 242 -3.23 1.70 -13.63
N SER A 243 -3.38 2.17 -12.40
CA SER A 243 -4.68 2.22 -11.74
C SER A 243 -4.72 3.27 -10.63
N THR A 244 -5.92 3.59 -10.15
CA THR A 244 -6.14 4.32 -8.89
C THR A 244 -6.16 3.36 -7.70
N ALA A 245 -6.03 3.91 -6.49
CA ALA A 245 -6.14 3.11 -5.26
C ALA A 245 -7.53 2.48 -5.11
N ALA A 246 -8.59 3.21 -5.47
CA ALA A 246 -9.97 2.75 -5.39
C ALA A 246 -10.25 1.58 -6.34
N ASP A 247 -9.86 1.67 -7.61
CA ASP A 247 -10.07 0.60 -8.56
C ASP A 247 -9.27 -0.65 -8.19
N THR A 248 -8.01 -0.46 -7.75
CA THR A 248 -7.19 -1.58 -7.27
C THR A 248 -7.84 -2.27 -6.06
N ALA A 249 -8.31 -1.50 -5.06
CA ALA A 249 -8.99 -2.07 -3.89
C ALA A 249 -10.29 -2.78 -4.27
N ARG A 250 -11.09 -2.23 -5.20
CA ARG A 250 -12.32 -2.85 -5.71
C ARG A 250 -12.04 -4.17 -6.41
N PHE A 251 -11.03 -4.21 -7.28
CA PHE A 251 -10.67 -5.44 -8.01
C PHE A 251 -10.28 -6.55 -7.04
N PHE A 252 -9.36 -6.28 -6.13
CA PHE A 252 -8.93 -7.28 -5.17
C PHE A 252 -10.07 -7.71 -4.23
N ALA A 253 -10.93 -6.80 -3.79
CA ALA A 253 -12.12 -7.15 -2.99
C ALA A 253 -13.08 -8.09 -3.76
N GLN A 254 -13.19 -7.96 -5.08
CA GLN A 254 -13.99 -8.86 -5.92
C GLN A 254 -13.38 -10.27 -6.04
N LEU A 255 -12.08 -10.45 -5.74
CA LEU A 255 -11.43 -11.75 -5.72
C LEU A 255 -11.67 -12.52 -4.39
N ALA A 256 -12.27 -11.88 -3.38
CA ALA A 256 -12.63 -12.57 -2.15
C ALA A 256 -13.66 -13.68 -2.42
N PRO A 257 -13.48 -14.90 -1.85
CA PRO A 257 -14.45 -15.98 -2.03
C PRO A 257 -15.88 -15.63 -1.63
N ASN A 258 -16.06 -14.73 -0.66
CA ASN A 258 -17.35 -14.25 -0.16
C ASN A 258 -17.85 -12.97 -0.86
N ALA A 259 -17.15 -12.44 -1.87
CA ALA A 259 -17.62 -11.27 -2.61
C ALA A 259 -18.90 -11.60 -3.41
N THR A 260 -19.88 -10.69 -3.34
CA THR A 260 -21.17 -10.84 -4.03
C THR A 260 -21.06 -10.55 -5.52
N ARG A 261 -20.10 -9.72 -5.93
CA ARG A 261 -19.84 -9.40 -7.34
C ARG A 261 -18.39 -9.76 -7.68
N SER A 262 -18.19 -10.45 -8.79
CA SER A 262 -16.86 -10.78 -9.33
C SER A 262 -16.98 -11.16 -10.80
N VAL A 263 -15.88 -11.03 -11.53
CA VAL A 263 -15.72 -11.53 -12.90
C VAL A 263 -15.45 -13.03 -12.94
N LEU A 264 -15.17 -13.65 -11.79
CA LEU A 264 -14.87 -15.07 -11.63
C LEU A 264 -15.86 -15.77 -10.71
N SER A 265 -16.05 -17.08 -10.96
CA SER A 265 -16.79 -17.96 -10.05
C SER A 265 -16.15 -18.05 -8.67
N VAL A 266 -16.95 -18.45 -7.67
CA VAL A 266 -16.46 -18.67 -6.29
C VAL A 266 -15.36 -19.74 -6.28
N THR A 267 -15.49 -20.79 -7.08
CA THR A 267 -14.52 -21.88 -7.19
C THR A 267 -13.18 -21.36 -7.68
N SER A 268 -13.14 -20.56 -8.74
CA SER A 268 -11.92 -19.95 -9.26
C SER A 268 -11.27 -19.04 -8.24
N ARG A 269 -12.02 -18.23 -7.53
CA ARG A 269 -11.51 -17.34 -6.47
C ARG A 269 -10.90 -18.09 -5.28
N ARG A 270 -11.55 -19.18 -4.85
CA ARG A 270 -11.00 -20.06 -3.79
C ARG A 270 -9.70 -20.69 -4.24
N GLU A 271 -9.60 -21.10 -5.51
CA GLU A 271 -8.37 -21.68 -6.01
C GLU A 271 -7.24 -20.65 -6.14
N MET A 272 -7.52 -19.44 -6.58
CA MET A 272 -6.53 -18.35 -6.62
C MET A 272 -5.96 -18.03 -5.24
N THR A 273 -6.79 -18.03 -4.20
CA THR A 273 -6.39 -17.69 -2.83
C THR A 273 -5.79 -18.87 -2.05
N ARG A 274 -5.83 -20.09 -2.60
CA ARG A 274 -5.25 -21.27 -1.97
C ARG A 274 -3.74 -21.11 -1.84
N LYS A 275 -3.18 -21.38 -0.64
CA LYS A 275 -1.74 -21.38 -0.38
C LYS A 275 -1.08 -22.49 -1.19
N GLN A 276 -0.22 -22.14 -2.16
CA GLN A 276 0.54 -23.10 -2.97
C GLN A 276 1.97 -23.23 -2.44
N TRP A 277 2.63 -22.11 -2.25
CA TRP A 277 4.04 -22.05 -1.84
C TRP A 277 4.23 -21.06 -0.71
N ARG A 278 5.05 -21.45 0.27
CA ARG A 278 5.54 -20.48 1.26
C ARG A 278 6.56 -19.57 0.60
N ILE A 279 6.44 -18.27 0.81
CA ILE A 279 7.44 -17.29 0.36
C ILE A 279 8.59 -17.33 1.36
N PRO A 280 9.83 -17.68 0.95
CA PRO A 280 10.96 -17.76 1.86
C PRO A 280 11.38 -16.36 2.33
N ASP A 281 12.12 -16.31 3.43
CA ASP A 281 12.85 -15.14 3.94
C ASP A 281 11.93 -13.91 4.18
N THR A 282 10.68 -14.16 4.55
CA THR A 282 9.73 -13.12 5.00
C THR A 282 9.70 -13.07 6.53
N VAL A 283 9.70 -11.85 7.11
CA VAL A 283 9.60 -11.65 8.56
C VAL A 283 8.29 -12.23 9.09
N GLU A 284 7.19 -11.91 8.40
CA GLU A 284 5.88 -12.53 8.65
C GLU A 284 5.69 -13.69 7.67
N GLU A 285 5.11 -14.78 8.15
CA GLU A 285 4.84 -15.93 7.28
C GLU A 285 3.89 -15.54 6.15
N ALA A 286 4.35 -15.69 4.91
CA ALA A 286 3.60 -15.36 3.72
C ALA A 286 3.62 -16.50 2.72
N TYR A 287 2.54 -16.60 1.94
CA TYR A 287 2.32 -17.62 0.94
C TYR A 287 1.98 -17.00 -0.41
N TYR A 288 2.18 -17.76 -1.46
CA TYR A 288 1.75 -17.43 -2.80
C TYR A 288 0.75 -18.48 -3.31
N GLY A 289 -0.34 -18.02 -3.91
CA GLY A 289 -1.34 -18.83 -4.59
C GLY A 289 -1.21 -18.71 -6.11
N LEU A 290 -2.31 -18.57 -6.82
CA LEU A 290 -2.31 -18.32 -8.26
C LEU A 290 -2.42 -16.81 -8.51
N GLY A 291 -1.26 -16.14 -8.65
CA GLY A 291 -1.17 -14.69 -8.87
C GLY A 291 -1.51 -13.82 -7.64
N LEU A 292 -1.63 -14.41 -6.46
CA LEU A 292 -1.97 -13.73 -5.21
C LEU A 292 -1.02 -14.12 -4.09
N MET A 293 -0.65 -13.14 -3.28
CA MET A 293 0.00 -13.34 -1.99
C MET A 293 -1.05 -13.49 -0.89
N SER A 294 -0.72 -14.21 0.17
CA SER A 294 -1.53 -14.29 1.39
C SER A 294 -0.65 -14.39 2.62
N GLY A 295 -1.20 -14.08 3.78
CA GLY A 295 -0.50 -14.13 5.06
C GLY A 295 -1.43 -13.77 6.20
N GLN A 296 -0.82 -13.48 7.36
CA GLN A 296 -1.54 -13.04 8.54
C GLN A 296 -0.90 -11.77 9.10
N THR A 297 -1.71 -10.80 9.51
CA THR A 297 -1.28 -9.58 10.19
C THR A 297 -2.33 -9.18 11.21
N SER A 298 -1.91 -8.82 12.42
CA SER A 298 -2.82 -8.46 13.53
C SER A 298 -3.88 -9.52 13.84
N GLY A 299 -3.56 -10.81 13.64
CA GLY A 299 -4.50 -11.91 13.84
C GLY A 299 -5.61 -12.01 12.78
N TRP A 300 -5.46 -11.34 11.63
CA TRP A 300 -6.33 -11.48 10.47
C TRP A 300 -5.60 -12.12 9.29
N ASP A 301 -6.23 -13.14 8.72
CA ASP A 301 -5.83 -13.63 7.42
C ASP A 301 -6.17 -12.60 6.33
N TRP A 302 -5.23 -12.41 5.44
CA TRP A 302 -5.38 -11.53 4.27
C TRP A 302 -4.86 -12.22 3.01
N PHE A 303 -5.36 -11.78 1.87
CA PHE A 303 -4.73 -12.00 0.58
C PHE A 303 -4.62 -10.66 -0.18
N GLY A 304 -3.74 -10.61 -1.18
CA GLY A 304 -3.50 -9.39 -1.94
C GLY A 304 -2.26 -9.47 -2.80
N HIS A 305 -1.59 -8.35 -3.00
CA HIS A 305 -0.29 -8.31 -3.66
C HIS A 305 0.54 -7.08 -3.21
N ARG A 306 1.84 -7.14 -3.49
CA ARG A 306 2.77 -6.01 -3.38
C ARG A 306 3.20 -5.59 -4.78
N GLY A 307 3.49 -4.31 -4.98
CA GLY A 307 4.02 -3.78 -6.23
C GLY A 307 5.25 -2.92 -6.00
N GLY A 308 6.23 -3.06 -6.88
CA GLY A 308 7.39 -2.19 -6.96
C GLY A 308 7.71 -1.90 -8.42
N PHE A 309 7.78 -0.63 -8.77
CA PHE A 309 8.14 -0.10 -10.09
C PHE A 309 9.09 1.09 -9.91
N GLN A 310 9.73 1.57 -10.99
CA GLN A 310 10.57 2.75 -10.91
C GLN A 310 9.75 3.95 -10.40
N GLY A 311 10.02 4.36 -9.17
CA GLY A 311 9.31 5.47 -8.53
C GLY A 311 8.02 5.12 -7.81
N TYR A 312 7.64 3.83 -7.68
CA TYR A 312 6.36 3.47 -7.07
C TYR A 312 6.47 2.23 -6.19
N ILE A 313 5.89 2.29 -5.00
CA ILE A 313 5.65 1.13 -4.14
C ILE A 313 4.17 1.08 -3.80
N SER A 314 3.58 -0.10 -3.90
CA SER A 314 2.15 -0.31 -3.67
C SER A 314 1.88 -1.58 -2.86
N ARG A 315 0.80 -1.58 -2.10
CA ARG A 315 0.34 -2.73 -1.33
C ARG A 315 -1.18 -2.78 -1.33
N THR A 316 -1.73 -3.97 -1.59
CA THR A 316 -3.15 -4.26 -1.42
C THR A 316 -3.33 -5.46 -0.52
N CYS A 317 -4.26 -5.36 0.44
CA CYS A 317 -4.71 -6.46 1.29
C CYS A 317 -6.24 -6.50 1.32
N VAL A 318 -6.78 -7.70 1.22
CA VAL A 318 -8.20 -7.99 1.47
C VAL A 318 -8.29 -8.84 2.72
N ILE A 319 -9.17 -8.47 3.64
CA ILE A 319 -9.48 -9.18 4.88
C ILE A 319 -10.87 -9.79 4.72
N PRO A 320 -10.99 -11.06 4.27
CA PRO A 320 -12.29 -11.65 3.95
C PRO A 320 -13.25 -11.70 5.14
N ALA A 321 -12.72 -11.94 6.34
CA ALA A 321 -13.51 -12.02 7.58
C ALA A 321 -14.24 -10.69 7.93
N CYS A 322 -13.77 -9.57 7.40
CA CYS A 322 -14.38 -8.25 7.60
C CYS A 322 -14.96 -7.65 6.31
N GLU A 323 -14.86 -8.35 5.17
CA GLU A 323 -15.23 -7.84 3.84
C GLU A 323 -14.57 -6.49 3.51
N ILE A 324 -13.32 -6.30 3.97
CA ILE A 324 -12.54 -5.08 3.78
C ILE A 324 -11.42 -5.33 2.78
N GLY A 325 -11.32 -4.47 1.77
CA GLY A 325 -10.17 -4.36 0.85
C GLY A 325 -9.49 -3.02 1.05
N ILE A 326 -8.16 -3.02 1.11
CA ILE A 326 -7.34 -1.83 1.35
C ILE A 326 -6.26 -1.76 0.29
N THR A 327 -6.05 -0.60 -0.29
CA THR A 327 -4.89 -0.33 -1.16
C THR A 327 -4.17 0.92 -0.69
N VAL A 328 -2.86 0.83 -0.58
CA VAL A 328 -1.95 1.95 -0.32
C VAL A 328 -0.99 2.08 -1.48
N LEU A 329 -0.92 3.27 -2.08
CA LEU A 329 -0.04 3.62 -3.19
C LEU A 329 0.90 4.75 -2.77
N THR A 330 2.18 4.65 -3.12
CA THR A 330 3.18 5.70 -2.90
C THR A 330 3.96 5.94 -4.19
N ASN A 331 4.35 7.18 -4.45
CA ASN A 331 5.07 7.57 -5.66
C ASN A 331 6.58 7.80 -5.40
N SER A 332 7.22 6.85 -4.72
CA SER A 332 8.67 6.83 -4.51
C SER A 332 9.21 5.40 -4.49
N VAL A 333 10.46 5.18 -4.94
CA VAL A 333 11.14 3.86 -4.91
C VAL A 333 11.37 3.35 -3.48
N ASP A 334 11.45 4.24 -2.50
CA ASP A 334 11.54 3.95 -1.07
C ASP A 334 10.21 4.13 -0.36
N GLY A 335 9.10 3.99 -1.08
CA GLY A 335 7.75 4.17 -0.57
C GLY A 335 7.40 3.21 0.58
N TRP A 336 6.67 3.71 1.57
CA TRP A 336 6.34 2.98 2.80
C TRP A 336 5.00 2.23 2.74
N ALA A 337 4.43 2.02 1.55
CA ALA A 337 3.12 1.38 1.39
C ALA A 337 3.00 0.03 2.13
N ASN A 338 4.08 -0.76 2.19
CA ASN A 338 4.08 -2.05 2.88
C ASN A 338 3.95 -1.88 4.41
N PHE A 339 4.68 -0.94 5.00
CA PHE A 339 4.63 -0.65 6.44
C PHE A 339 3.29 -0.02 6.82
N TRP A 340 2.84 0.97 6.06
CA TRP A 340 1.59 1.66 6.33
C TRP A 340 0.37 0.75 6.19
N MET A 341 0.39 -0.21 5.28
CA MET A 341 -0.65 -1.24 5.23
C MET A 341 -0.74 -2.02 6.54
N ASN A 342 0.39 -2.44 7.11
CA ASN A 342 0.40 -3.13 8.40
C ASN A 342 -0.16 -2.22 9.51
N GLY A 343 0.23 -0.94 9.52
CA GLY A 343 -0.30 0.05 10.46
C GLY A 343 -1.80 0.22 10.38
N VAL A 344 -2.34 0.35 9.17
CA VAL A 344 -3.80 0.42 8.94
C VAL A 344 -4.50 -0.85 9.46
N MET A 345 -3.91 -2.03 9.23
CA MET A 345 -4.48 -3.27 9.75
C MET A 345 -4.44 -3.33 11.29
N HIS A 346 -3.38 -2.85 11.94
CA HIS A 346 -3.30 -2.71 13.41
C HIS A 346 -4.38 -1.75 13.94
N ILE A 347 -4.56 -0.60 13.29
CA ILE A 347 -5.59 0.38 13.66
C ILE A 347 -6.99 -0.23 13.54
N LEU A 348 -7.32 -0.80 12.39
CA LEU A 348 -8.61 -1.46 12.18
C LEU A 348 -8.87 -2.56 13.22
N ARG A 349 -7.85 -3.36 13.54
CA ARG A 349 -7.96 -4.43 14.55
C ARG A 349 -8.24 -3.87 15.94
N ALA A 350 -7.54 -2.81 16.35
CA ALA A 350 -7.74 -2.16 17.64
C ALA A 350 -9.19 -1.66 17.80
N PHE A 351 -9.71 -0.94 16.80
CA PHE A 351 -11.10 -0.47 16.81
C PHE A 351 -12.11 -1.62 16.74
N LYS A 352 -11.84 -2.67 15.97
CA LYS A 352 -12.73 -3.86 15.93
C LYS A 352 -12.82 -4.55 17.30
N THR A 353 -11.71 -4.64 18.00
CA THR A 353 -11.63 -5.32 19.30
C THR A 353 -12.24 -4.48 20.42
N ARG A 354 -11.96 -3.17 20.45
CA ARG A 354 -12.37 -2.27 21.53
C ARG A 354 -13.74 -1.63 21.29
N GLY A 355 -14.17 -1.54 20.04
CA GLY A 355 -15.41 -0.91 19.63
C GLY A 355 -15.31 0.60 19.43
N ALA A 356 -16.41 1.19 18.94
CA ALA A 356 -16.53 2.63 18.79
C ALA A 356 -16.52 3.36 20.15
N PRO A 357 -16.11 4.65 20.20
CA PRO A 357 -16.08 5.43 21.43
C PRO A 357 -17.43 5.46 22.15
N LYS A 358 -17.40 5.27 23.45
CA LYS A 358 -18.57 5.31 24.34
C LYS A 358 -18.33 6.29 25.51
N GLY A 359 -19.40 6.71 26.16
CA GLY A 359 -19.31 7.48 27.39
C GLY A 359 -18.70 8.88 27.25
N ARG A 360 -18.04 9.32 28.32
CA ARG A 360 -17.50 10.69 28.50
C ARG A 360 -16.19 10.95 27.73
N GLY A 361 -15.52 9.89 27.24
CA GLY A 361 -14.23 10.02 26.55
C GLY A 361 -14.33 10.43 25.08
N ARG A 362 -15.51 10.53 24.48
CA ARG A 362 -15.71 10.78 23.05
C ARG A 362 -15.04 12.05 22.51
N ASP A 363 -14.98 13.11 23.32
CA ASP A 363 -14.37 14.39 22.98
C ASP A 363 -12.88 14.48 23.35
N TRP A 364 -12.29 13.38 23.85
CA TRP A 364 -10.87 13.28 24.16
C TRP A 364 -10.11 12.76 22.95
N THR A 365 -10.04 13.56 21.91
CA THR A 365 -9.40 13.18 20.66
C THR A 365 -8.39 14.23 20.20
N GLY A 366 -7.45 13.82 19.38
CA GLY A 366 -6.52 14.70 18.68
C GLY A 366 -5.06 14.46 19.06
N ARG A 367 -4.19 15.10 18.26
CA ARG A 367 -2.74 14.98 18.40
C ARG A 367 -2.19 16.08 19.29
N TRP A 368 -1.27 15.68 20.18
CA TRP A 368 -0.62 16.51 21.19
C TRP A 368 0.89 16.31 21.13
N TRP A 369 1.64 17.32 21.50
CA TRP A 369 3.08 17.35 21.34
C TRP A 369 3.77 17.69 22.66
N THR A 370 4.82 16.95 22.95
CA THR A 370 5.81 17.28 23.98
C THR A 370 7.16 17.58 23.32
N LEU A 371 8.15 18.00 24.07
CA LEU A 371 9.52 18.12 23.53
C LEU A 371 10.06 16.80 22.95
N TRP A 372 9.56 15.66 23.45
CA TRP A 372 10.10 14.33 23.14
C TRP A 372 9.36 13.62 22.03
N THR A 373 8.08 13.85 21.91
CA THR A 373 7.23 13.05 21.00
C THR A 373 5.88 13.71 20.72
N ALA A 374 5.26 13.28 19.65
CA ALA A 374 3.82 13.43 19.44
C ALA A 374 3.07 12.25 20.10
N LEU A 375 1.87 12.51 20.56
CA LEU A 375 0.95 11.49 21.05
C LEU A 375 -0.46 11.77 20.55
N ASP A 376 -1.21 10.69 20.31
CA ASP A 376 -2.61 10.77 19.89
C ASP A 376 -3.52 10.30 21.02
N LEU A 377 -4.50 11.10 21.39
CA LEU A 377 -5.62 10.63 22.21
C LEU A 377 -6.67 10.05 21.28
N VAL A 378 -6.95 8.76 21.42
CA VAL A 378 -7.85 8.02 20.55
C VAL A 378 -8.90 7.29 21.38
N PRO A 379 -10.13 7.83 21.43
CA PRO A 379 -11.24 7.17 22.13
C PRO A 379 -11.61 5.83 21.45
N MET A 380 -11.68 4.76 22.23
CA MET A 380 -12.12 3.43 21.79
C MET A 380 -12.87 2.75 22.93
N GLY A 381 -14.09 2.24 22.67
CA GLY A 381 -14.93 1.68 23.72
C GLY A 381 -15.19 2.70 24.82
N ASP A 382 -14.89 2.33 26.06
CA ASP A 382 -15.03 3.16 27.27
C ASP A 382 -13.70 3.82 27.72
N ARG A 383 -12.64 3.68 26.94
CA ARG A 383 -11.30 4.21 27.25
C ARG A 383 -10.83 5.22 26.21
N VAL A 384 -9.84 6.02 26.61
CA VAL A 384 -9.03 6.82 25.68
C VAL A 384 -7.63 6.23 25.63
N ILE A 385 -7.21 5.83 24.43
CA ILE A 385 -5.90 5.23 24.19
C ILE A 385 -4.90 6.34 23.91
N VAL A 386 -3.75 6.32 24.58
CA VAL A 386 -2.64 7.24 24.31
C VAL A 386 -1.73 6.57 23.27
N GLY A 387 -2.03 6.82 21.99
CA GLY A 387 -1.30 6.26 20.87
C GLY A 387 0.02 7.01 20.59
N ASN A 388 1.01 6.30 20.06
CA ASN A 388 2.23 6.88 19.53
C ASN A 388 2.18 6.89 18.00
N PRO A 389 1.93 8.05 17.35
CA PRO A 389 1.78 8.12 15.90
C PRO A 389 3.07 7.84 15.11
N HIS A 390 4.25 7.88 15.74
CA HIS A 390 5.53 7.52 15.11
C HIS A 390 5.65 6.01 14.83
N LEU A 391 4.88 5.17 15.56
CA LEU A 391 4.94 3.72 15.41
C LEU A 391 4.03 3.24 14.27
N ILE A 392 4.46 2.21 13.58
CA ILE A 392 3.61 1.47 12.62
C ILE A 392 2.42 0.81 13.32
N HIS A 393 2.60 0.35 14.54
CA HIS A 393 1.50 -0.04 15.43
C HIS A 393 1.28 1.05 16.47
N PRO A 394 0.45 2.08 16.20
CA PRO A 394 0.37 3.27 17.06
C PRO A 394 -0.18 2.98 18.46
N PHE A 395 -0.79 1.83 18.67
CA PHE A 395 -1.34 1.40 19.96
C PHE A 395 -0.53 0.30 20.63
N LEU A 396 0.67 0.00 20.11
CA LEU A 396 1.59 -0.92 20.77
C LEU A 396 2.03 -0.30 22.11
N GLU A 397 1.85 -1.06 23.20
CA GLU A 397 2.20 -0.62 24.54
C GLU A 397 1.58 0.74 24.96
N ALA A 398 0.40 1.03 24.43
CA ALA A 398 -0.29 2.28 24.70
C ALA A 398 -0.85 2.34 26.12
N SER A 399 -0.73 3.50 26.77
CA SER A 399 -1.45 3.78 28.02
C SER A 399 -2.93 3.98 27.75
N GLU A 400 -3.77 3.65 28.75
CA GLU A 400 -5.22 3.82 28.69
C GLU A 400 -5.69 4.78 29.78
N ILE A 401 -6.57 5.70 29.40
CA ILE A 401 -7.17 6.69 30.31
C ILE A 401 -8.63 6.32 30.55
N GLU A 402 -9.01 6.22 31.81
CA GLU A 402 -10.39 6.26 32.24
C GLU A 402 -10.81 7.71 32.50
N VAL A 403 -11.82 8.19 31.77
CA VAL A 403 -12.29 9.55 31.88
C VAL A 403 -13.29 9.64 33.05
N THR A 404 -12.92 10.34 34.12
CA THR A 404 -13.71 10.49 35.35
C THR A 404 -14.57 11.76 35.35
N GLY A 405 -14.21 12.76 34.57
CA GLY A 405 -14.92 14.04 34.43
C GLY A 405 -14.73 14.66 33.05
N ARG A 406 -15.34 15.85 32.85
CA ARG A 406 -15.20 16.56 31.55
C ARG A 406 -13.75 16.75 31.15
N ASP A 407 -12.88 17.16 32.10
CA ASP A 407 -11.47 17.49 31.84
C ASP A 407 -10.50 16.70 32.74
N ASN A 408 -10.98 15.66 33.39
CA ASN A 408 -10.21 14.83 34.30
C ASN A 408 -10.31 13.34 33.94
N GLY A 409 -9.22 12.63 34.16
CA GLY A 409 -9.11 11.19 33.97
C GLY A 409 -8.00 10.61 34.83
N CYS A 410 -7.83 9.31 34.75
CA CYS A 410 -6.77 8.55 35.42
C CYS A 410 -6.20 7.54 34.45
N ILE A 411 -4.89 7.32 34.49
CA ILE A 411 -4.21 6.27 33.72
C ILE A 411 -4.48 4.93 34.42
N VAL A 412 -5.24 4.07 33.74
CA VAL A 412 -5.68 2.76 34.28
C VAL A 412 -4.95 1.56 33.65
N ALA A 413 -4.17 1.80 32.60
CA ALA A 413 -3.19 0.87 32.06
C ALA A 413 -2.02 1.68 31.53
N ALA A 414 -0.80 1.27 31.86
CA ALA A 414 0.43 1.90 31.41
C ALA A 414 1.48 0.83 31.18
N THR A 415 2.12 0.93 30.03
CA THR A 415 3.31 0.14 29.69
C THR A 415 4.50 1.09 29.57
N GLY A 416 5.68 0.65 29.99
CA GLY A 416 6.92 1.40 29.79
C GLY A 416 7.22 2.51 30.80
N HIS A 417 6.30 3.39 31.14
CA HIS A 417 6.57 4.55 32.00
C HIS A 417 6.02 4.43 33.44
N ALA A 418 5.47 3.29 33.80
CA ALA A 418 4.97 3.01 35.17
C ALA A 418 3.99 4.08 35.74
N SER A 419 3.32 4.85 34.89
CA SER A 419 2.43 5.94 35.31
C SER A 419 0.99 5.49 35.67
N TYR A 420 0.80 4.21 35.94
CA TYR A 420 -0.48 3.66 36.40
C TYR A 420 -0.97 4.37 37.67
N GLY A 421 -2.25 4.75 37.68
CA GLY A 421 -2.89 5.44 38.79
C GLY A 421 -2.72 6.96 38.77
N GLU A 422 -1.89 7.51 37.88
CA GLU A 422 -1.64 8.94 37.83
C GLU A 422 -2.75 9.71 37.10
N PRO A 423 -2.96 11.01 37.55
CA PRO A 423 -4.03 11.82 37.01
C PRO A 423 -3.73 12.33 35.59
N VAL A 424 -4.81 12.45 34.82
CA VAL A 424 -4.81 13.15 33.53
C VAL A 424 -5.74 14.36 33.62
N ARG A 425 -5.28 15.52 33.14
CA ARG A 425 -6.07 16.77 33.16
C ARG A 425 -5.96 17.49 31.83
N ARG A 426 -7.07 18.07 31.38
CA ARG A 426 -7.12 19.00 30.22
C ARG A 426 -7.31 20.42 30.72
N SER A 427 -6.54 21.38 30.20
CA SER A 427 -6.73 22.81 30.42
C SER A 427 -7.49 23.42 29.26
N ARG A 428 -8.36 24.40 29.53
CA ARG A 428 -9.12 25.11 28.51
C ARG A 428 -8.88 26.61 28.54
N ASN A 429 -8.96 27.24 27.39
CA ASN A 429 -8.98 28.70 27.28
C ASN A 429 -10.39 29.27 27.60
N LYS A 430 -10.51 30.59 27.57
CA LYS A 430 -11.79 31.32 27.85
C LYS A 430 -12.90 30.97 26.86
N GLN A 431 -12.57 30.48 25.65
CA GLN A 431 -13.51 30.06 24.63
C GLN A 431 -13.90 28.57 24.78
N GLY A 432 -13.37 27.88 25.79
CA GLY A 432 -13.65 26.45 26.06
C GLY A 432 -12.83 25.45 25.24
N ALA A 433 -11.92 25.90 24.38
CA ALA A 433 -11.06 25.01 23.61
C ALA A 433 -9.95 24.40 24.50
N VAL A 434 -9.65 23.12 24.36
CA VAL A 434 -8.55 22.44 25.07
C VAL A 434 -7.22 22.92 24.53
N THR A 435 -6.39 23.49 25.40
CA THR A 435 -5.07 24.06 25.06
C THR A 435 -3.92 23.16 25.45
N ASP A 436 -4.06 22.44 26.58
CA ASP A 436 -3.02 21.60 27.14
C ASP A 436 -3.61 20.32 27.71
N ILE A 437 -2.80 19.28 27.72
CA ILE A 437 -3.07 18.02 28.40
C ILE A 437 -1.89 17.70 29.31
N TRP A 438 -2.21 17.38 30.56
CA TRP A 438 -1.27 16.87 31.55
C TRP A 438 -1.46 15.37 31.70
N LEU A 439 -0.44 14.60 31.36
CA LEU A 439 -0.37 13.14 31.48
C LEU A 439 0.71 12.82 32.51
N ALA A 440 0.33 12.33 33.68
CA ALA A 440 1.29 11.98 34.74
C ALA A 440 2.36 13.05 34.98
N GLY A 441 1.96 14.33 35.05
CA GLY A 441 2.89 15.45 35.22
C GLY A 441 3.58 15.96 33.96
N SER A 442 3.51 15.24 32.84
CA SER A 442 4.02 15.71 31.56
C SER A 442 3.00 16.60 30.85
N ASN A 443 3.41 17.78 30.41
CA ASN A 443 2.54 18.72 29.68
C ASN A 443 2.69 18.53 28.16
N ALA A 444 1.58 18.27 27.49
CA ALA A 444 1.50 18.18 26.04
C ALA A 444 0.61 19.30 25.47
N LYS A 445 1.01 19.89 24.36
CA LYS A 445 0.41 21.06 23.73
C LYS A 445 0.04 20.79 22.26
N ARG A 446 -0.74 21.66 21.65
CA ARG A 446 -0.93 21.66 20.20
C ARG A 446 0.39 22.01 19.51
N LYS A 447 0.59 21.50 18.26
CA LYS A 447 1.83 21.65 17.48
C LYS A 447 2.33 23.10 17.47
N ASP A 448 1.48 24.03 17.06
CA ASP A 448 1.87 25.45 16.92
C ASP A 448 2.21 26.12 18.27
N ALA A 449 1.50 25.73 19.33
CA ALA A 449 1.78 26.25 20.67
C ALA A 449 3.12 25.76 21.21
N LEU A 450 3.45 24.50 21.00
CA LEU A 450 4.77 23.95 21.36
C LEU A 450 5.87 24.58 20.50
N ALA A 451 5.68 24.68 19.18
CA ALA A 451 6.65 25.29 18.26
C ALA A 451 6.98 26.72 18.69
N ALA A 452 5.96 27.55 18.94
CA ALA A 452 6.14 28.92 19.40
C ALA A 452 6.83 28.99 20.78
N GLU A 453 6.60 28.02 21.66
CA GLU A 453 7.30 27.92 22.94
C GLU A 453 8.77 27.55 22.77
N MET A 454 9.07 26.60 21.90
CA MET A 454 10.45 26.19 21.60
C MET A 454 11.26 27.30 20.97
N GLU A 455 10.67 28.04 20.02
CA GLU A 455 11.30 29.22 19.42
C GLU A 455 11.66 30.27 20.49
N ARG A 456 10.74 30.56 21.44
CA ARG A 456 11.04 31.49 22.54
C ARG A 456 12.13 31.01 23.48
N ARG A 457 12.18 29.69 23.77
CA ARG A 457 13.17 29.10 24.67
C ARG A 457 14.56 29.00 24.07
N TYR A 458 14.62 28.67 22.77
CA TYR A 458 15.87 28.26 22.10
C TYR A 458 16.29 29.20 20.96
N ALA A 459 15.53 30.32 20.73
CA ALA A 459 15.96 31.32 19.76
C ALA A 459 17.38 31.81 20.06
N PRO A 460 18.26 31.96 19.07
CA PRO A 460 19.57 32.54 19.29
C PRO A 460 19.44 33.88 19.98
N ARG A 461 20.09 34.05 21.13
CA ARG A 461 20.16 35.36 21.79
C ARG A 461 20.85 36.32 20.81
N LYS A 462 20.14 37.34 20.30
CA LYS A 462 20.80 38.44 19.60
C LYS A 462 21.83 39.03 20.53
N ASP A 463 23.10 38.81 20.23
CA ASP A 463 24.18 39.48 20.93
C ASP A 463 23.85 40.97 20.87
N LYS A 464 23.64 41.58 22.05
CA LYS A 464 23.61 43.01 22.17
C LYS A 464 25.04 43.46 21.74
N ALA A 465 25.12 43.99 20.52
CA ALA A 465 26.32 44.62 20.04
C ALA A 465 26.81 45.57 21.14
N ARG A 466 27.94 45.27 21.75
CA ARG A 466 28.68 46.19 22.60
C ARG A 466 29.08 47.39 21.73
N GLY A 467 28.16 48.33 21.62
CA GLY A 467 28.49 49.66 21.17
C GLY A 467 29.31 50.34 22.25
N ASN A 468 30.35 51.03 21.83
CA ASN A 468 31.20 51.98 22.51
C ASN A 468 32.50 51.43 23.11
N ALA A 469 33.51 51.31 22.30
CA ALA A 469 34.83 51.82 22.71
C ALA A 469 35.02 53.20 22.05
N LYS A 470 34.71 54.27 22.77
CA LYS A 470 35.21 55.58 22.44
C LYS A 470 36.70 55.55 22.69
N THR A 471 37.45 55.62 21.61
CA THR A 471 38.89 55.98 21.65
C THR A 471 38.94 57.48 21.81
N THR A 472 39.40 57.95 22.94
CA THR A 472 39.90 59.30 23.12
C THR A 472 41.40 59.24 23.29
N ALA A 473 42.05 60.09 22.49
CA ALA A 473 43.45 60.58 22.50
C ALA A 473 44.49 59.64 21.94
#